data_ab793ef74557a2476c62a27c3fb196db
#
_entry.id   ab793ef74557a2476c62a27c3fb196db
#
_cell.length_a   1.000
_cell.length_b   1.000
_cell.length_c   1.000
_cell.angle_alpha   90.00
_cell.angle_beta   90.00
_cell.angle_gamma   90.00
#
_symmetry.space_group_name_H-M   'P 1'
#
loop_
_entity.id
_entity.type
_entity.pdbx_description
1 polymer ?
#
loop_
_entity_poly.entity_id
_entity_poly.type
_entity_poly.pdbx_seq_one_letter_code
_entity_poly.pdbx_strand_id
1 'polypeptide(L)'
;KKKTNENGLIDTDEFGNPIYVSDPMSWGRVPFVCIKYNMEELPLLRYIKTLIDDYDSITSDISDQIHDVPNSIRIVKGYDGTDKDEFMLNLKQTKVAYVTEEGDLTNLDIPFKLEGAELHLNRLRKDIYEDGSGVDTQQDEMRDISGEALKFKYIDLSLDCNDIGVQVIEALESLAWFIK
;
A
#
# COMPACT_ATOMS: atom_id res chain seq x y z
N LYS A 1 29.21 -32.80 -0.10
CA LYS A 1 28.12 -33.76 0.10
C LYS A 1 28.57 -34.83 1.04
N LYS A 2 27.73 -35.26 1.99
CA LYS A 2 28.00 -36.44 2.83
C LYS A 2 28.03 -37.69 1.94
N LYS A 3 29.02 -38.52 2.13
CA LYS A 3 29.09 -39.83 1.44
C LYS A 3 28.03 -40.74 2.03
N THR A 4 27.25 -41.38 1.19
CA THR A 4 26.26 -42.39 1.60
C THR A 4 26.68 -43.74 1.06
N ASN A 5 26.49 -44.81 1.88
CA ASN A 5 26.73 -46.16 1.46
C ASN A 5 25.60 -46.68 0.55
N GLU A 6 25.75 -47.93 0.04
CA GLU A 6 24.77 -48.58 -0.84
C GLU A 6 23.35 -48.70 -0.24
N ASN A 7 23.23 -48.60 1.08
CA ASN A 7 21.96 -48.65 1.82
C ASN A 7 21.36 -47.27 2.08
N GLY A 8 21.95 -46.19 1.52
CA GLY A 8 21.48 -44.80 1.72
C GLY A 8 21.83 -44.21 3.09
N LEU A 9 22.61 -44.88 3.92
CA LEU A 9 23.08 -44.39 5.22
C LEU A 9 24.37 -43.58 5.02
N ILE A 10 24.56 -42.57 5.89
CA ILE A 10 25.76 -41.73 5.88
C ILE A 10 26.97 -42.57 6.27
N ASP A 11 28.00 -42.67 5.40
CA ASP A 11 29.28 -43.26 5.75
C ASP A 11 29.95 -42.45 6.87
N THR A 12 30.45 -43.16 7.89
CA THR A 12 31.17 -42.56 9.02
C THR A 12 32.58 -43.13 9.07
N ASP A 13 33.52 -42.35 9.58
CA ASP A 13 34.88 -42.79 9.88
C ASP A 13 34.89 -43.68 11.13
N GLU A 14 36.09 -44.21 11.51
CA GLU A 14 36.31 -45.05 12.70
C GLU A 14 35.90 -44.35 14.02
N PHE A 15 35.75 -43.04 14.00
CA PHE A 15 35.34 -42.18 15.15
C PHE A 15 33.87 -41.79 15.10
N GLY A 16 33.10 -42.27 14.13
CA GLY A 16 31.68 -41.94 13.97
C GLY A 16 31.40 -40.58 13.27
N ASN A 17 32.38 -39.91 12.74
CA ASN A 17 32.17 -38.65 12.01
C ASN A 17 31.76 -38.93 10.56
N PRO A 18 30.85 -38.14 10.00
CA PRO A 18 30.41 -38.30 8.61
C PRO A 18 31.53 -38.04 7.61
N ILE A 19 31.74 -39.01 6.71
CA ILE A 19 32.69 -38.86 5.61
C ILE A 19 32.08 -37.95 4.53
N TYR A 20 32.84 -37.00 4.06
CA TYR A 20 32.44 -36.11 2.96
C TYR A 20 33.10 -36.51 1.65
N VAL A 21 32.37 -36.41 0.55
CA VAL A 21 32.89 -36.71 -0.81
C VAL A 21 33.92 -35.63 -1.25
N SER A 22 33.89 -34.49 -0.62
CA SER A 22 34.87 -33.42 -0.76
C SER A 22 35.05 -32.76 0.59
N ASP A 23 36.23 -32.18 0.84
CA ASP A 23 36.46 -31.36 2.01
C ASP A 23 35.36 -30.31 2.16
N PRO A 24 34.88 -30.04 3.38
CA PRO A 24 33.90 -29.00 3.61
C PRO A 24 34.45 -27.67 3.10
N MET A 25 33.83 -27.14 2.03
CA MET A 25 34.24 -25.88 1.44
C MET A 25 33.82 -24.74 2.34
N SER A 26 34.77 -23.91 2.74
CA SER A 26 34.53 -22.67 3.46
C SER A 26 34.89 -21.49 2.58
N TRP A 27 33.93 -20.66 2.25
CA TRP A 27 34.19 -19.42 1.51
C TRP A 27 34.77 -18.30 2.35
N GLY A 28 34.85 -18.45 3.67
CA GLY A 28 35.26 -17.35 4.58
C GLY A 28 34.28 -16.16 4.61
N ARG A 29 33.19 -16.27 3.87
CA ARG A 29 32.09 -15.29 3.79
C ARG A 29 30.76 -16.01 3.85
N VAL A 30 29.75 -15.31 4.37
CA VAL A 30 28.38 -15.80 4.34
C VAL A 30 27.89 -15.78 2.87
N PRO A 31 27.38 -16.89 2.30
CA PRO A 31 26.98 -16.98 0.89
C PRO A 31 25.61 -16.34 0.66
N PHE A 32 25.45 -15.12 1.12
CA PHE A 32 24.28 -14.29 0.84
C PHE A 32 24.73 -13.06 0.07
N VAL A 33 24.06 -12.78 -1.04
CA VAL A 33 24.26 -11.58 -1.85
C VAL A 33 23.00 -10.75 -1.75
N CYS A 34 23.13 -9.53 -1.25
CA CYS A 34 22.05 -8.56 -1.19
C CYS A 34 21.94 -7.83 -2.53
N ILE A 35 20.76 -7.82 -3.14
CA ILE A 35 20.44 -6.93 -4.26
C ILE A 35 19.79 -5.69 -3.66
N LYS A 36 20.39 -4.53 -3.86
CA LYS A 36 19.91 -3.26 -3.37
C LYS A 36 18.99 -2.62 -4.40
N TYR A 37 18.02 -1.84 -3.95
CA TYR A 37 17.19 -1.03 -4.83
C TYR A 37 17.97 0.18 -5.37
N ASN A 38 18.75 0.83 -4.47
CA ASN A 38 19.56 2.00 -4.78
C ASN A 38 20.84 2.01 -3.93
N MET A 39 21.75 2.96 -4.22
CA MET A 39 22.99 3.16 -3.47
C MET A 39 22.76 3.50 -1.99
N GLU A 40 21.65 4.13 -1.67
CA GLU A 40 21.29 4.58 -0.31
C GLU A 40 20.69 3.47 0.54
N GLU A 41 20.41 2.30 -0.04
CA GLU A 41 19.76 1.15 0.62
C GLU A 41 18.36 1.49 1.19
N LEU A 42 17.67 2.46 0.59
CA LEU A 42 16.35 2.90 1.01
C LEU A 42 15.26 2.34 0.08
N PRO A 43 14.15 1.83 0.63
CA PRO A 43 13.04 1.40 -0.19
C PRO A 43 12.29 2.61 -0.78
N LEU A 44 11.76 2.46 -1.99
CA LEU A 44 10.93 3.48 -2.65
C LEU A 44 9.76 3.94 -1.77
N LEU A 45 9.15 3.01 -1.03
CA LEU A 45 8.06 3.30 -0.11
C LEU A 45 8.38 4.40 0.91
N ARG A 46 9.65 4.58 1.28
CA ARG A 46 10.05 5.61 2.24
C ARG A 46 9.70 7.02 1.76
N TYR A 47 9.78 7.27 0.46
CA TYR A 47 9.53 8.59 -0.13
C TYR A 47 8.04 8.87 -0.28
N ILE A 48 7.25 7.87 -0.60
CA ILE A 48 5.82 8.03 -0.92
C ILE A 48 4.87 7.55 0.19
N LYS A 49 5.38 6.97 1.28
CA LYS A 49 4.55 6.37 2.33
C LYS A 49 3.52 7.34 2.91
N THR A 50 3.94 8.57 3.23
CA THR A 50 3.06 9.58 3.83
C THR A 50 1.94 10.00 2.86
N LEU A 51 2.23 10.06 1.57
CA LEU A 51 1.25 10.39 0.54
C LEU A 51 0.22 9.25 0.37
N ILE A 52 0.69 7.99 0.43
CA ILE A 52 -0.20 6.83 0.37
C ILE A 52 -1.08 6.77 1.62
N ASP A 53 -0.50 6.93 2.81
CA ASP A 53 -1.25 6.91 4.07
C ASP A 53 -2.33 8.02 4.09
N ASP A 54 -2.03 9.21 3.56
CA ASP A 54 -2.99 10.31 3.47
C ASP A 54 -4.09 10.00 2.42
N TYR A 55 -3.72 9.47 1.26
CA TYR A 55 -4.66 9.03 0.24
C TYR A 55 -5.65 7.99 0.77
N ASP A 56 -5.15 6.99 1.48
CA ASP A 56 -5.96 5.91 2.06
C ASP A 56 -6.88 6.44 3.17
N SER A 57 -6.39 7.35 4.01
CA SER A 57 -7.18 7.98 5.08
C SER A 57 -8.36 8.77 4.48
N ILE A 58 -8.10 9.63 3.52
CA ILE A 58 -9.15 10.45 2.88
C ILE A 58 -10.16 9.59 2.13
N THR A 59 -9.69 8.53 1.45
CA THR A 59 -10.57 7.60 0.75
C THR A 59 -11.50 6.87 1.73
N SER A 60 -10.97 6.47 2.89
CA SER A 60 -11.76 5.86 3.96
C SER A 60 -12.78 6.83 4.54
N ASP A 61 -12.36 8.08 4.82
CA ASP A 61 -13.24 9.12 5.36
C ASP A 61 -14.39 9.45 4.40
N ILE A 62 -14.12 9.49 3.09
CA ILE A 62 -15.15 9.68 2.06
C ILE A 62 -16.13 8.50 2.07
N SER A 63 -15.62 7.29 2.13
CA SER A 63 -16.44 6.08 2.17
C SER A 63 -17.36 6.07 3.39
N ASP A 64 -16.81 6.37 4.56
CA ASP A 64 -17.57 6.45 5.82
C ASP A 64 -18.63 7.54 5.76
N GLN A 65 -18.31 8.71 5.21
CA GLN A 65 -19.28 9.79 5.05
C GLN A 65 -20.41 9.44 4.08
N ILE A 66 -20.10 8.78 2.96
CA ILE A 66 -21.13 8.30 2.03
C ILE A 66 -22.07 7.30 2.71
N HIS A 67 -21.54 6.46 3.58
CA HIS A 67 -22.35 5.52 4.36
C HIS A 67 -23.15 6.22 5.47
N ASP A 68 -22.63 7.29 6.04
CA ASP A 68 -23.25 8.05 7.14
C ASP A 68 -24.22 9.15 6.68
N VAL A 69 -24.20 9.54 5.42
CA VAL A 69 -25.16 10.52 4.84
C VAL A 69 -26.62 10.23 5.20
N PRO A 70 -27.09 8.98 5.35
CA PRO A 70 -28.42 8.72 5.90
C PRO A 70 -28.59 9.11 7.36
N ASN A 71 -27.52 9.39 8.09
CA ASN A 71 -27.50 9.73 9.51
C ASN A 71 -27.42 11.24 9.75
N SER A 72 -28.18 12.03 8.95
CA SER A 72 -28.33 13.48 9.23
C SER A 72 -28.71 13.70 10.70
N ILE A 73 -28.11 14.73 11.32
CA ILE A 73 -28.45 15.11 12.69
C ILE A 73 -29.89 15.62 12.70
N ARG A 74 -30.73 14.90 13.42
CA ARG A 74 -32.13 15.29 13.57
C ARG A 74 -32.29 16.11 14.82
N ILE A 75 -32.76 17.35 14.64
CA ILE A 75 -33.07 18.26 15.76
C ILE A 75 -34.56 18.16 15.97
N VAL A 76 -34.95 17.65 17.14
CA VAL A 76 -36.33 17.56 17.56
C VAL A 76 -36.59 18.62 18.66
N LYS A 77 -37.57 19.49 18.41
CA LYS A 77 -38.03 20.49 19.38
C LYS A 77 -39.43 20.09 19.83
N GLY A 78 -39.72 20.27 21.11
CA GLY A 78 -41.06 20.03 21.63
C GLY A 78 -41.49 18.57 21.58
N TYR A 79 -40.57 17.61 21.74
CA TYR A 79 -40.91 16.20 21.86
C TYR A 79 -41.36 15.89 23.27
N ASP A 80 -42.58 15.39 23.41
CA ASP A 80 -43.21 15.02 24.71
C ASP A 80 -43.05 13.50 24.98
N GLY A 81 -42.03 12.88 24.42
CA GLY A 81 -41.73 11.46 24.58
C GLY A 81 -40.77 11.18 25.72
N THR A 82 -40.84 9.97 26.24
CA THR A 82 -40.24 9.61 27.53
C THR A 82 -38.77 9.26 27.43
N ASP A 83 -38.26 8.77 26.28
CA ASP A 83 -36.86 8.36 26.13
C ASP A 83 -36.33 8.59 24.72
N LYS A 84 -35.05 9.02 24.68
CA LYS A 84 -34.31 9.24 23.46
C LYS A 84 -34.18 7.92 22.61
N ASP A 85 -33.95 6.81 23.30
CA ASP A 85 -33.71 5.53 22.64
C ASP A 85 -35.01 4.99 22.05
N GLU A 86 -36.15 5.18 22.73
CA GLU A 86 -37.48 4.83 22.21
C GLU A 86 -37.84 5.69 20.98
N PHE A 87 -37.54 6.99 21.03
CA PHE A 87 -37.73 7.89 19.90
C PHE A 87 -36.94 7.41 18.67
N MET A 88 -35.65 7.09 18.86
CA MET A 88 -34.80 6.62 17.80
C MET A 88 -35.22 5.26 17.24
N LEU A 89 -35.72 4.37 18.09
CA LEU A 89 -36.26 3.08 17.69
C LEU A 89 -37.51 3.26 16.83
N ASN A 90 -38.45 4.08 17.28
CA ASN A 90 -39.69 4.38 16.55
C ASN A 90 -39.39 5.03 15.20
N LEU A 91 -38.45 5.97 15.16
CA LEU A 91 -38.05 6.63 13.94
C LEU A 91 -37.40 5.65 12.92
N LYS A 92 -36.61 4.69 13.41
CA LYS A 92 -36.00 3.64 12.55
C LYS A 92 -37.06 2.67 12.02
N GLN A 93 -38.03 2.28 12.84
CA GLN A 93 -39.03 1.25 12.48
C GLN A 93 -40.19 1.83 11.66
N THR A 94 -40.73 2.94 12.08
CA THR A 94 -41.96 3.50 11.48
C THR A 94 -41.68 4.67 10.53
N LYS A 95 -40.46 5.29 10.62
CA LYS A 95 -40.08 6.52 9.89
C LYS A 95 -41.03 7.70 10.20
N VAL A 96 -41.77 7.64 11.28
CA VAL A 96 -42.70 8.67 11.74
C VAL A 96 -42.23 9.17 13.11
N ALA A 97 -42.18 10.50 13.25
CA ALA A 97 -41.95 11.17 14.54
C ALA A 97 -43.16 11.99 14.92
N TYR A 98 -43.60 11.83 16.15
CA TYR A 98 -44.68 12.63 16.71
C TYR A 98 -44.03 13.78 17.49
N VAL A 99 -44.43 15.00 17.17
CA VAL A 99 -44.04 16.23 17.85
C VAL A 99 -45.29 16.94 18.39
N THR A 100 -45.14 17.75 19.45
CA THR A 100 -46.23 18.56 19.97
C THR A 100 -46.68 19.64 18.96
N GLU A 101 -47.86 20.29 19.19
CA GLU A 101 -48.38 21.33 18.28
C GLU A 101 -47.38 22.48 18.00
N GLU A 102 -46.49 22.78 18.96
CA GLU A 102 -45.41 23.77 18.81
C GLU A 102 -44.06 23.14 18.47
N GLY A 103 -44.03 21.82 18.24
CA GLY A 103 -42.82 21.07 17.98
C GLY A 103 -42.39 21.15 16.51
N ASP A 104 -41.11 20.98 16.29
CA ASP A 104 -40.53 20.97 14.96
C ASP A 104 -39.47 19.86 14.83
N LEU A 105 -39.37 19.25 13.67
CA LEU A 105 -38.35 18.28 13.33
C LEU A 105 -37.52 18.84 12.18
N THR A 106 -36.31 19.26 12.47
CA THR A 106 -35.38 19.81 11.49
C THR A 106 -34.24 18.84 11.28
N ASN A 107 -33.91 18.54 10.02
CA ASN A 107 -32.69 17.85 9.69
C ASN A 107 -31.56 18.86 9.52
N LEU A 108 -30.47 18.66 10.24
CA LEU A 108 -29.25 19.37 10.00
C LEU A 108 -28.40 18.53 9.03
N ASP A 109 -28.49 18.86 7.75
CA ASP A 109 -27.61 18.28 6.75
C ASP A 109 -26.25 18.99 6.80
N ILE A 110 -25.21 18.26 7.12
CA ILE A 110 -23.85 18.78 7.04
C ILE A 110 -23.39 18.51 5.59
N PRO A 111 -23.30 19.56 4.75
CA PRO A 111 -22.91 19.35 3.35
C PRO A 111 -21.46 18.88 3.31
N PHE A 112 -21.26 17.65 2.90
CA PHE A 112 -19.93 17.15 2.59
C PHE A 112 -19.44 17.73 1.27
N LYS A 113 -18.32 18.43 1.29
CA LYS A 113 -17.69 18.99 0.09
C LYS A 113 -16.88 17.92 -0.64
N LEU A 114 -17.56 16.97 -1.26
CA LEU A 114 -16.95 15.87 -2.02
C LEU A 114 -15.97 16.40 -3.09
N GLU A 115 -16.35 17.46 -3.77
CA GLU A 115 -15.54 18.09 -4.83
C GLU A 115 -14.14 18.50 -4.35
N GLY A 116 -14.04 19.07 -3.14
CA GLY A 116 -12.74 19.42 -2.55
C GLY A 116 -11.89 18.20 -2.20
N ALA A 117 -12.52 17.14 -1.71
CA ALA A 117 -11.84 15.88 -1.39
C ALA A 117 -11.36 15.15 -2.66
N GLU A 118 -12.17 15.11 -3.71
CA GLU A 118 -11.78 14.54 -5.01
C GLU A 118 -10.61 15.29 -5.64
N LEU A 119 -10.62 16.63 -5.57
CA LEU A 119 -9.51 17.44 -6.07
C LEU A 119 -8.21 17.13 -5.32
N HIS A 120 -8.30 16.96 -4.00
CA HIS A 120 -7.14 16.62 -3.16
C HIS A 120 -6.64 15.20 -3.45
N LEU A 121 -7.53 14.21 -3.58
CA LEU A 121 -7.16 12.85 -3.99
C LEU A 121 -6.46 12.81 -5.35
N ASN A 122 -6.95 13.57 -6.31
CA ASN A 122 -6.32 13.66 -7.63
C ASN A 122 -4.91 14.26 -7.55
N ARG A 123 -4.71 15.25 -6.66
CA ARG A 123 -3.39 15.82 -6.42
C ARG A 123 -2.46 14.81 -5.74
N LEU A 124 -2.91 14.15 -4.67
CA LEU A 124 -2.13 13.12 -3.98
C LEU A 124 -1.75 11.98 -4.92
N ARG A 125 -2.68 11.54 -5.77
CA ARG A 125 -2.39 10.54 -6.80
C ARG A 125 -1.25 11.00 -7.71
N LYS A 126 -1.30 12.24 -8.20
CA LYS A 126 -0.25 12.80 -9.04
C LYS A 126 1.09 12.83 -8.30
N ASP A 127 1.11 13.34 -7.08
CA ASP A 127 2.31 13.45 -6.25
C ASP A 127 2.91 12.04 -5.95
N ILE A 128 2.08 11.02 -5.70
CA ILE A 128 2.52 9.61 -5.51
C ILE A 128 3.25 9.09 -6.75
N TYR A 129 2.72 9.36 -7.96
CA TYR A 129 3.39 8.93 -9.19
C TYR A 129 4.66 9.72 -9.47
N GLU A 130 4.68 11.04 -9.23
CA GLU A 130 5.84 11.90 -9.43
C GLU A 130 6.97 11.54 -8.46
N ASP A 131 6.70 11.47 -7.16
CA ASP A 131 7.71 11.13 -6.14
C ASP A 131 8.11 9.64 -6.17
N GLY A 132 7.25 8.78 -6.70
CA GLY A 132 7.52 7.36 -6.91
C GLY A 132 8.19 7.04 -8.24
N SER A 133 8.63 8.03 -9.02
CA SER A 133 9.21 7.84 -10.36
C SER A 133 8.32 7.00 -11.29
N GLY A 134 7.02 6.98 -11.02
CA GLY A 134 6.03 6.19 -11.75
C GLY A 134 5.40 6.97 -12.91
N VAL A 135 4.68 6.25 -13.77
CA VAL A 135 3.91 6.86 -14.85
C VAL A 135 2.43 6.51 -14.68
N ASP A 136 1.60 7.53 -14.46
CA ASP A 136 0.15 7.35 -14.41
C ASP A 136 -0.41 7.19 -15.83
N THR A 137 -0.67 5.96 -16.22
CA THR A 137 -1.21 5.62 -17.54
C THR A 137 -2.71 5.90 -17.70
N GLN A 138 -3.40 6.25 -16.62
CA GLN A 138 -4.85 6.54 -16.64
C GLN A 138 -5.16 8.03 -16.85
N GLN A 139 -4.15 8.91 -16.90
CA GLN A 139 -4.36 10.31 -17.23
C GLN A 139 -4.86 10.45 -18.67
N ASP A 140 -5.93 11.23 -18.86
CA ASP A 140 -6.50 11.49 -20.19
C ASP A 140 -5.49 12.12 -21.16
N GLU A 141 -4.51 12.85 -20.63
CA GLU A 141 -3.39 13.40 -21.37
C GLU A 141 -2.52 12.34 -22.08
N MET A 142 -2.58 11.08 -21.64
CA MET A 142 -1.79 9.99 -22.24
C MET A 142 -2.37 9.51 -23.59
N ARG A 143 -3.61 9.85 -23.92
CA ARG A 143 -4.28 9.32 -25.11
C ARG A 143 -3.80 9.95 -26.41
N ASP A 144 -3.34 11.21 -26.38
CA ASP A 144 -2.95 11.98 -27.57
C ASP A 144 -1.48 12.42 -27.57
N ILE A 145 -0.63 11.77 -26.76
CA ILE A 145 0.79 12.14 -26.64
C ILE A 145 1.60 11.58 -27.80
N SER A 146 2.47 12.40 -28.38
CA SER A 146 3.47 11.95 -29.36
C SER A 146 4.47 10.98 -28.73
N GLY A 147 5.03 10.06 -29.53
CA GLY A 147 6.01 9.08 -29.02
C GLY A 147 7.26 9.69 -28.38
N GLU A 148 7.62 10.92 -28.75
CA GLU A 148 8.73 11.63 -28.09
C GLU A 148 8.33 12.17 -26.71
N ALA A 149 7.15 12.77 -26.59
CA ALA A 149 6.65 13.25 -25.29
C ALA A 149 6.44 12.06 -24.32
N LEU A 150 6.03 10.91 -24.84
CA LEU A 150 5.92 9.69 -24.04
C LEU A 150 7.29 9.26 -23.48
N LYS A 151 8.36 9.33 -24.26
CA LYS A 151 9.72 9.03 -23.80
C LYS A 151 10.15 9.93 -22.66
N PHE A 152 9.80 11.23 -22.69
CA PHE A 152 10.10 12.15 -21.59
C PHE A 152 9.39 11.75 -20.29
N LYS A 153 8.13 11.31 -20.37
CA LYS A 153 7.38 10.84 -19.20
C LYS A 153 7.98 9.57 -18.56
N TYR A 154 8.71 8.76 -19.32
CA TYR A 154 9.37 7.55 -18.84
C TYR A 154 10.84 7.74 -18.43
N ILE A 155 11.38 8.98 -18.48
CA ILE A 155 12.80 9.22 -18.19
C ILE A 155 13.13 8.84 -16.74
N ASP A 156 12.35 9.30 -15.77
CA ASP A 156 12.62 9.06 -14.35
C ASP A 156 12.53 7.56 -14.03
N LEU A 157 11.49 6.90 -14.52
CA LEU A 157 11.38 5.44 -14.41
C LEU A 157 12.56 4.71 -15.05
N SER A 158 13.06 5.20 -16.21
CA SER A 158 14.21 4.59 -16.89
C SER A 158 15.50 4.80 -16.12
N LEU A 159 15.67 5.94 -15.45
CA LEU A 159 16.83 6.19 -14.59
C LEU A 159 16.84 5.24 -13.39
N ASP A 160 15.71 5.10 -12.71
CA ASP A 160 15.58 4.16 -11.58
C ASP A 160 15.82 2.70 -12.03
N CYS A 161 15.31 2.31 -13.20
CA CYS A 161 15.59 0.98 -13.76
C CYS A 161 17.08 0.76 -14.06
N ASN A 162 17.79 1.79 -14.53
CA ASN A 162 19.23 1.70 -14.76
C ASN A 162 20.00 1.54 -13.45
N ASP A 163 19.63 2.29 -12.40
CA ASP A 163 20.27 2.19 -11.07
C ASP A 163 20.08 0.80 -10.47
N ILE A 164 18.86 0.25 -10.55
CA ILE A 164 18.59 -1.14 -10.15
C ILE A 164 19.45 -2.11 -11.00
N GLY A 165 19.57 -1.87 -12.30
CA GLY A 165 20.39 -2.69 -13.21
C GLY A 165 21.84 -2.76 -12.76
N VAL A 166 22.44 -1.63 -12.37
CA VAL A 166 23.81 -1.57 -11.84
C VAL A 166 23.93 -2.40 -10.56
N GLN A 167 22.98 -2.27 -9.63
CA GLN A 167 22.99 -3.03 -8.37
C GLN A 167 22.84 -4.54 -8.60
N VAL A 168 22.07 -4.95 -9.59
CA VAL A 168 21.94 -6.35 -9.98
C VAL A 168 23.24 -6.88 -10.55
N ILE A 169 23.95 -6.12 -11.39
CA ILE A 169 25.24 -6.50 -11.94
C ILE A 169 26.28 -6.69 -10.82
N GLU A 170 26.39 -5.76 -9.89
CA GLU A 170 27.29 -5.88 -8.73
C GLU A 170 26.97 -7.12 -7.86
N ALA A 171 25.69 -7.41 -7.68
CA ALA A 171 25.24 -8.61 -6.97
C ALA A 171 25.62 -9.89 -7.71
N LEU A 172 25.48 -9.93 -9.05
CA LEU A 172 25.89 -11.05 -9.88
C LEU A 172 27.42 -11.28 -9.86
N GLU A 173 28.21 -10.22 -9.88
CA GLU A 173 29.67 -10.31 -9.72
C GLU A 173 30.05 -10.91 -8.36
N SER A 174 29.37 -10.46 -7.29
CA SER A 174 29.53 -11.00 -5.95
C SER A 174 29.13 -12.49 -5.88
N LEU A 175 28.08 -12.87 -6.57
CA LEU A 175 27.64 -14.27 -6.66
C LEU A 175 28.65 -15.12 -7.45
N ALA A 176 29.19 -14.61 -8.55
CA ALA A 176 30.21 -15.27 -9.35
C ALA A 176 31.47 -15.58 -8.55
N TRP A 177 31.81 -14.77 -7.56
CA TRP A 177 32.93 -15.02 -6.65
C TRP A 177 32.75 -16.31 -5.83
N PHE A 178 31.51 -16.66 -5.44
CA PHE A 178 31.24 -17.91 -4.72
C PHE A 178 31.26 -19.16 -5.59
N ILE A 179 31.14 -19.01 -6.90
CA ILE A 179 31.11 -20.12 -7.88
C ILE A 179 32.53 -20.46 -8.34
N LYS A 180 33.47 -19.56 -8.25
CA LYS A 180 34.85 -19.70 -8.68
C LYS A 180 35.69 -20.44 -7.66
#